data_73a92684184f6c6c9deab810f9a90a0a
#
_entry.id   73a92684184f6c6c9deab810f9a90a0a
#
_cell.length_a   1.000
_cell.length_b   1.000
_cell.length_c   1.000
_cell.angle_alpha   90.00
_cell.angle_beta   90.00
_cell.angle_gamma   90.00
#
_symmetry.space_group_name_H-M   'P 1'
#
loop_
_entity.id
_entity.type
_entity.pdbx_description
1 polymer ?
#
loop_
_entity_poly.entity_id
_entity_poly.type
_entity_poly.pdbx_seq_one_letter_code
_entity_poly.pdbx_strand_id
1 'polypeptide(L)'
;TLKGKILLKIKSPLKKYELLDFGIFQSEVWHNNDKSWAKVQSQVEELKFKEVDKNIFDIAIEKDIDLLTKNFKVDVLGKQNGKILVKFTTPRGFESTVYFDEKTYLIDQIEGTEESPQGPIPVTSTFAKWDKVGNFLFPTKIKTTNPMFTIETEYTIKINEELDDSIFQPSK
;
A
#
# COMPACT_ATOMS: atom_id res chain seq x y z
N THR A 1 -4.63 18.61 11.68
CA THR A 1 -4.59 17.11 11.61
C THR A 1 -5.98 16.62 11.33
N LEU A 2 -6.19 16.00 10.19
CA LEU A 2 -7.43 15.32 9.86
C LEU A 2 -7.48 13.97 10.60
N LYS A 3 -8.63 13.69 11.20
CA LYS A 3 -8.92 12.37 11.77
C LYS A 3 -9.94 11.67 10.88
N GLY A 4 -9.70 10.42 10.54
CA GLY A 4 -10.58 9.63 9.70
C GLY A 4 -10.49 8.15 10.03
N LYS A 5 -11.24 7.37 9.28
CA LYS A 5 -11.23 5.90 9.35
C LYS A 5 -10.68 5.34 8.06
N ILE A 6 -9.86 4.29 8.18
CA ILE A 6 -9.39 3.50 7.05
C ILE A 6 -9.91 2.08 7.24
N LEU A 7 -10.60 1.55 6.22
CA LEU A 7 -10.97 0.14 6.13
C LEU A 7 -10.19 -0.46 4.98
N LEU A 8 -9.33 -1.43 5.28
CA LEU A 8 -8.56 -2.16 4.30
C LEU A 8 -8.93 -3.64 4.35
N LYS A 9 -9.35 -4.20 3.21
CA LYS A 9 -9.62 -5.63 3.03
C LYS A 9 -8.72 -6.16 1.93
N ILE A 10 -8.02 -7.25 2.22
CA ILE A 10 -7.14 -7.89 1.25
C ILE A 10 -7.44 -9.38 1.21
N LYS A 11 -7.56 -9.93 0.00
CA LYS A 11 -7.75 -11.34 -0.26
C LYS A 11 -6.73 -11.82 -1.30
N SER A 12 -6.07 -12.94 -0.99
CA SER A 12 -5.12 -13.56 -1.91
C SER A 12 -5.82 -14.01 -3.21
N PRO A 13 -5.14 -13.99 -4.39
CA PRO A 13 -3.75 -13.53 -4.54
C PRO A 13 -3.62 -12.00 -4.69
N LEU A 14 -4.53 -11.33 -5.39
CA LEU A 14 -4.40 -9.92 -5.79
C LEU A 14 -5.77 -9.21 -5.72
N LYS A 15 -6.36 -9.17 -4.53
CA LYS A 15 -7.62 -8.45 -4.30
C LYS A 15 -7.46 -7.50 -3.13
N LYS A 16 -7.83 -6.24 -3.33
CA LYS A 16 -7.79 -5.17 -2.32
C LYS A 16 -9.06 -4.33 -2.42
N TYR A 17 -9.62 -3.98 -1.28
CA TYR A 17 -10.57 -2.91 -1.12
C TYR A 17 -10.08 -1.98 -0.02
N GLU A 18 -10.04 -0.70 -0.30
CA GLU A 18 -9.66 0.34 0.64
C GLU A 18 -10.70 1.45 0.65
N LEU A 19 -11.14 1.82 1.83
CA LEU A 19 -12.00 2.96 2.07
C LEU A 19 -11.29 3.92 3.01
N LEU A 20 -11.09 5.15 2.55
CA LEU A 20 -10.65 6.29 3.36
C LEU A 20 -11.84 7.18 3.65
N ASP A 21 -12.15 7.42 4.91
CA ASP A 21 -13.27 8.27 5.34
C ASP A 21 -12.79 9.30 6.37
N PHE A 22 -12.70 10.55 5.96
CA PHE A 22 -12.35 11.69 6.79
C PHE A 22 -13.58 12.57 7.12
N GLY A 23 -14.79 12.08 6.87
CA GLY A 23 -16.05 12.80 7.09
C GLY A 23 -16.35 13.87 6.02
N ILE A 24 -15.41 14.74 5.73
CA ILE A 24 -15.51 15.78 4.68
C ILE A 24 -15.04 15.27 3.29
N PHE A 25 -14.34 14.19 3.27
CA PHE A 25 -13.77 13.56 2.07
C PHE A 25 -13.80 12.04 2.24
N GLN A 26 -14.26 11.36 1.21
CA GLN A 26 -14.27 9.90 1.14
C GLN A 26 -13.68 9.45 -0.18
N SER A 27 -12.83 8.43 -0.13
CA SER A 27 -12.25 7.78 -1.29
C SER A 27 -12.30 6.28 -1.14
N GLU A 28 -12.64 5.59 -2.23
CA GLU A 28 -12.63 4.14 -2.29
C GLU A 28 -11.68 3.69 -3.39
N VAL A 29 -10.91 2.64 -3.13
CA VAL A 29 -10.03 1.99 -4.11
C VAL A 29 -10.32 0.51 -4.14
N TRP A 30 -10.49 -0.04 -5.33
CA TRP A 30 -10.63 -1.48 -5.57
C TRP A 30 -9.48 -1.96 -6.44
N HIS A 31 -9.02 -3.16 -6.15
CA HIS A 31 -8.10 -3.90 -7.00
C HIS A 31 -8.58 -5.35 -7.11
N ASN A 32 -8.62 -5.89 -8.31
CA ASN A 32 -9.00 -7.27 -8.58
C ASN A 32 -8.14 -7.81 -9.73
N ASN A 33 -7.14 -8.58 -9.38
CA ASN A 33 -6.13 -9.17 -10.27
C ASN A 33 -5.31 -8.13 -11.05
N ASP A 34 -5.74 -7.78 -12.27
CA ASP A 34 -5.04 -6.86 -13.19
C ASP A 34 -5.73 -5.50 -13.33
N LYS A 35 -6.84 -5.29 -12.64
CA LYS A 35 -7.64 -4.08 -12.72
C LYS A 35 -7.74 -3.37 -11.38
N SER A 36 -7.71 -2.06 -11.45
CA SER A 36 -7.93 -1.20 -10.30
C SER A 36 -8.91 -0.09 -10.64
N TRP A 37 -9.65 0.35 -9.65
CA TRP A 37 -10.59 1.48 -9.75
C TRP A 37 -10.43 2.36 -8.52
N ALA A 38 -10.65 3.65 -8.72
CA ALA A 38 -10.80 4.60 -7.63
C ALA A 38 -12.13 5.34 -7.75
N LYS A 39 -12.73 5.64 -6.61
CA LYS A 39 -13.89 6.51 -6.51
C LYS A 39 -13.54 7.69 -5.62
N VAL A 40 -13.65 8.87 -6.18
CA VAL A 40 -13.51 10.13 -5.48
C VAL A 40 -14.82 10.89 -5.62
N GLN A 41 -15.44 11.21 -4.50
CA GLN A 41 -16.80 11.75 -4.45
C GLN A 41 -17.82 10.74 -5.03
N SER A 42 -18.40 11.01 -6.19
CA SER A 42 -19.41 10.15 -6.83
C SER A 42 -18.93 9.48 -8.13
N GLN A 43 -17.71 9.77 -8.57
CA GLN A 43 -17.19 9.26 -9.83
C GLN A 43 -16.25 8.08 -9.60
N VAL A 44 -16.48 6.99 -10.37
CA VAL A 44 -15.60 5.83 -10.40
C VAL A 44 -14.80 5.86 -11.68
N GLU A 45 -13.49 5.78 -11.57
CA GLU A 45 -12.56 5.76 -12.68
C GLU A 45 -11.69 4.51 -12.63
N GLU A 46 -11.41 3.91 -13.78
CA GLU A 46 -10.45 2.82 -13.89
C GLU A 46 -9.03 3.37 -13.86
N LEU A 47 -8.26 2.90 -12.90
CA LEU A 47 -6.84 3.26 -12.73
C LEU A 47 -5.98 2.56 -13.79
N LYS A 48 -4.86 3.17 -14.17
CA LYS A 48 -4.01 2.69 -15.25
C LYS A 48 -2.53 2.64 -14.86
N PHE A 49 -1.77 1.82 -15.60
CA PHE A 49 -0.32 1.80 -15.55
C PHE A 49 0.25 1.64 -14.14
N LYS A 50 1.06 2.61 -13.70
CA LYS A 50 1.76 2.56 -12.42
C LYS A 50 0.86 2.58 -11.18
N GLU A 51 -0.36 3.09 -11.29
CA GLU A 51 -1.33 3.06 -10.19
C GLU A 51 -1.83 1.64 -9.93
N VAL A 52 -2.02 0.84 -10.99
CA VAL A 52 -2.30 -0.60 -10.86
C VAL A 52 -1.12 -1.32 -10.22
N ASP A 53 0.11 -1.02 -10.68
CA ASP A 53 1.33 -1.60 -10.12
C ASP A 53 1.51 -1.24 -8.64
N LYS A 54 1.15 0.00 -8.26
CA LYS A 54 1.15 0.41 -6.85
C LYS A 54 0.22 -0.47 -6.00
N ASN A 55 -1.00 -0.73 -6.46
CA ASN A 55 -1.93 -1.59 -5.73
C ASN A 55 -1.41 -3.03 -5.61
N ILE A 56 -0.79 -3.56 -6.67
CA ILE A 56 -0.13 -4.88 -6.62
C ILE A 56 1.02 -4.86 -5.61
N PHE A 57 1.83 -3.81 -5.61
CA PHE A 57 2.93 -3.65 -4.67
C PHE A 57 2.44 -3.60 -3.22
N ASP A 58 1.43 -2.78 -2.92
CA ASP A 58 0.84 -2.65 -1.58
C ASP A 58 0.31 -3.99 -1.05
N ILE A 59 -0.28 -4.82 -1.92
CA ILE A 59 -0.73 -6.17 -1.54
C ILE A 59 0.46 -7.10 -1.31
N ALA A 60 1.41 -7.10 -2.22
CA ALA A 60 2.51 -8.06 -2.26
C ALA A 60 3.53 -7.82 -1.13
N ILE A 61 3.87 -6.55 -0.86
CA ILE A 61 4.88 -6.20 0.14
C ILE A 61 4.50 -6.64 1.55
N GLU A 62 3.22 -6.71 1.85
CA GLU A 62 2.72 -7.11 3.15
C GLU A 62 2.45 -8.62 3.29
N LYS A 63 2.32 -9.35 2.17
CA LYS A 63 1.73 -10.69 2.20
C LYS A 63 2.44 -11.76 1.41
N ASP A 64 3.12 -11.42 0.31
CA ASP A 64 3.61 -12.45 -0.62
C ASP A 64 4.85 -11.99 -1.39
N ILE A 65 6.01 -12.37 -0.90
CA ILE A 65 7.30 -12.06 -1.52
C ILE A 65 7.41 -12.63 -2.96
N ASP A 66 6.72 -13.73 -3.27
CA ASP A 66 6.73 -14.30 -4.61
C ASP A 66 5.99 -13.40 -5.60
N LEU A 67 4.93 -12.71 -5.15
CA LEU A 67 4.24 -11.71 -5.97
C LEU A 67 5.15 -10.51 -6.26
N LEU A 68 5.97 -10.08 -5.30
CA LEU A 68 6.95 -9.02 -5.53
C LEU A 68 7.94 -9.42 -6.62
N THR A 69 8.57 -10.58 -6.49
CA THR A 69 9.61 -11.02 -7.44
C THR A 69 9.07 -11.34 -8.83
N LYS A 70 7.79 -11.72 -8.95
CA LYS A 70 7.12 -11.99 -10.23
C LYS A 70 6.71 -10.72 -10.98
N ASN A 71 6.33 -9.68 -10.25
CA ASN A 71 5.73 -8.47 -10.84
C ASN A 71 6.71 -7.29 -10.93
N PHE A 72 7.80 -7.33 -10.17
CA PHE A 72 8.74 -6.21 -10.08
C PHE A 72 10.17 -6.65 -10.36
N LYS A 73 10.93 -5.77 -11.02
CA LYS A 73 12.37 -5.84 -10.99
C LYS A 73 12.84 -5.42 -9.60
N VAL A 74 13.70 -6.20 -8.99
CA VAL A 74 14.20 -6.01 -7.63
C VAL A 74 15.70 -5.73 -7.68
N ASP A 75 16.11 -4.55 -7.24
CA ASP A 75 17.51 -4.14 -7.17
C ASP A 75 17.90 -3.86 -5.71
N VAL A 76 18.86 -4.60 -5.17
CA VAL A 76 19.43 -4.33 -3.84
C VAL A 76 20.44 -3.19 -3.98
N LEU A 77 20.11 -2.03 -3.39
CA LEU A 77 20.95 -0.83 -3.48
C LEU A 77 22.12 -0.84 -2.49
N GLY A 78 22.06 -1.71 -1.46
CA GLY A 78 23.10 -1.81 -0.43
C GLY A 78 22.58 -1.60 0.97
N LYS A 79 23.52 -1.26 1.89
CA LYS A 79 23.22 -0.99 3.30
C LYS A 79 23.59 0.44 3.66
N GLN A 80 22.73 1.08 4.44
CA GLN A 80 22.95 2.43 4.97
C GLN A 80 22.29 2.59 6.33
N ASN A 81 23.03 3.08 7.32
CA ASN A 81 22.52 3.39 8.68
C ASN A 81 21.74 2.23 9.34
N GLY A 82 22.20 0.98 9.20
CA GLY A 82 21.55 -0.20 9.75
C GLY A 82 20.30 -0.65 8.99
N LYS A 83 20.10 -0.16 7.75
CA LYS A 83 19.01 -0.53 6.86
C LYS A 83 19.54 -1.18 5.59
N ILE A 84 18.80 -2.16 5.05
CA ILE A 84 19.00 -2.73 3.73
C ILE A 84 18.02 -2.03 2.80
N LEU A 85 18.52 -1.41 1.73
CA LEU A 85 17.73 -0.67 0.76
C LEU A 85 17.46 -1.54 -0.46
N VAL A 86 16.20 -1.69 -0.82
CA VAL A 86 15.75 -2.49 -1.97
C VAL A 86 14.82 -1.64 -2.83
N LYS A 87 15.15 -1.50 -4.11
CA LYS A 87 14.33 -0.78 -5.08
C LYS A 87 13.49 -1.76 -5.89
N PHE A 88 12.21 -1.43 -6.04
CA PHE A 88 11.23 -2.15 -6.85
C PHE A 88 10.80 -1.27 -8.00
N THR A 89 10.82 -1.81 -9.23
CA THR A 89 10.44 -1.06 -10.44
C THR A 89 9.62 -1.93 -11.40
N THR A 90 8.79 -1.28 -12.23
CA THR A 90 8.10 -1.92 -13.36
C THR A 90 8.36 -1.18 -14.66
N PRO A 91 8.20 -1.84 -15.83
CA PRO A 91 8.27 -1.16 -17.14
C PRO A 91 7.22 -0.07 -17.32
N ARG A 92 6.15 -0.08 -16.54
CA ARG A 92 5.05 0.91 -16.58
C ARG A 92 5.34 2.17 -15.76
N GLY A 93 6.53 2.26 -15.16
CA GLY A 93 7.00 3.45 -14.46
C GLY A 93 6.70 3.50 -12.96
N PHE A 94 6.26 2.38 -12.35
CA PHE A 94 6.22 2.29 -10.90
C PHE A 94 7.64 2.18 -10.35
N GLU A 95 7.91 2.95 -9.30
CA GLU A 95 9.15 2.87 -8.53
C GLU A 95 8.87 3.03 -7.04
N SER A 96 9.50 2.19 -6.22
CA SER A 96 9.46 2.29 -4.77
C SER A 96 10.76 1.79 -4.16
N THR A 97 11.23 2.44 -3.09
CA THR A 97 12.39 1.99 -2.30
C THR A 97 11.93 1.59 -0.92
N VAL A 98 12.24 0.36 -0.52
CA VAL A 98 11.92 -0.20 0.78
C VAL A 98 13.19 -0.27 1.61
N TYR A 99 13.10 0.19 2.84
CA TYR A 99 14.13 0.16 3.86
C TYR A 99 13.79 -0.93 4.87
N PHE A 100 14.57 -1.99 4.89
CA PHE A 100 14.44 -3.07 5.86
C PHE A 100 15.44 -2.86 7.00
N ASP A 101 15.00 -3.03 8.24
CA ASP A 101 15.93 -3.10 9.37
C ASP A 101 16.87 -4.30 9.21
N GLU A 102 18.18 -4.11 9.29
CA GLU A 102 19.15 -5.16 8.98
C GLU A 102 19.22 -6.29 10.00
N LYS A 103 18.62 -6.13 11.20
CA LYS A 103 18.60 -7.13 12.27
C LYS A 103 17.31 -7.92 12.30
N THR A 104 16.18 -7.23 12.14
CA THR A 104 14.84 -7.83 12.23
C THR A 104 14.25 -8.20 10.87
N TYR A 105 14.78 -7.61 9.79
CA TYR A 105 14.25 -7.68 8.42
C TYR A 105 12.82 -7.17 8.26
N LEU A 106 12.32 -6.45 9.26
CA LEU A 106 11.03 -5.78 9.14
C LEU A 106 11.18 -4.50 8.31
N ILE A 107 10.11 -4.13 7.64
CA ILE A 107 10.05 -2.86 6.91
C ILE A 107 10.06 -1.72 7.92
N ASP A 108 10.99 -0.79 7.75
CA ASP A 108 11.11 0.42 8.54
C ASP A 108 10.47 1.61 7.80
N GLN A 109 10.69 1.68 6.49
CA GLN A 109 10.23 2.78 5.65
C GLN A 109 10.01 2.33 4.22
N ILE A 110 9.05 2.95 3.55
CA ILE A 110 8.83 2.86 2.10
C ILE A 110 8.82 4.27 1.53
N GLU A 111 9.59 4.50 0.48
CA GLU A 111 9.60 5.74 -0.30
C GLU A 111 9.10 5.47 -1.71
N GLY A 112 8.30 6.38 -2.24
CA GLY A 112 7.76 6.32 -3.58
C GLY A 112 7.20 7.65 -4.03
N THR A 113 6.39 7.61 -5.08
CA THR A 113 5.66 8.78 -5.59
C THR A 113 4.19 8.47 -5.77
N GLU A 114 3.34 9.46 -5.56
CA GLU A 114 1.91 9.43 -5.89
C GLU A 114 1.60 10.45 -6.99
N GLU A 115 0.65 10.14 -7.85
CA GLU A 115 0.18 11.09 -8.86
C GLU A 115 -0.66 12.18 -8.22
N SER A 116 -0.45 13.41 -8.67
CA SER A 116 -1.28 14.56 -8.32
C SER A 116 -1.60 15.37 -9.58
N PRO A 117 -2.60 16.26 -9.54
CA PRO A 117 -2.88 17.17 -10.66
C PRO A 117 -1.70 18.06 -11.05
N GLN A 118 -0.75 18.26 -10.13
CA GLN A 118 0.48 19.05 -10.36
C GLN A 118 1.68 18.19 -10.76
N GLY A 119 1.49 16.89 -10.94
CA GLY A 119 2.54 15.91 -11.22
C GLY A 119 2.87 15.02 -10.03
N PRO A 120 3.83 14.10 -10.17
CA PRO A 120 4.17 13.15 -9.12
C PRO A 120 4.76 13.86 -7.89
N ILE A 121 4.26 13.51 -6.71
CA ILE A 121 4.73 14.00 -5.42
C ILE A 121 5.39 12.88 -4.61
N PRO A 122 6.48 13.16 -3.88
CA PRO A 122 7.13 12.16 -3.04
C PRO A 122 6.24 11.79 -1.86
N VAL A 123 6.21 10.50 -1.54
CA VAL A 123 5.50 9.94 -0.38
C VAL A 123 6.45 9.04 0.39
N THR A 124 6.42 9.18 1.71
CA THR A 124 7.18 8.33 2.64
C THR A 124 6.23 7.73 3.65
N SER A 125 6.25 6.40 3.76
CA SER A 125 5.54 5.66 4.81
C SER A 125 6.54 5.06 5.79
N THR A 126 6.40 5.37 7.07
CA THR A 126 7.24 4.85 8.16
C THR A 126 6.44 3.88 9.03
N PHE A 127 6.99 2.72 9.29
CA PHE A 127 6.35 1.61 10.01
C PHE A 127 6.77 1.66 11.48
N ALA A 128 5.98 2.32 12.32
CA ALA A 128 6.35 2.64 13.70
C ALA A 128 6.10 1.51 14.70
N LYS A 129 5.21 0.56 14.38
CA LYS A 129 4.86 -0.54 15.28
C LYS A 129 4.47 -1.79 14.51
N TRP A 130 4.92 -2.94 15.01
CA TRP A 130 4.60 -4.27 14.51
C TRP A 130 4.03 -5.10 15.65
N ASP A 131 2.85 -5.69 15.45
CA ASP A 131 2.22 -6.56 16.42
C ASP A 131 2.00 -7.97 15.84
N LYS A 132 2.02 -8.95 16.72
CA LYS A 132 1.75 -10.34 16.37
C LYS A 132 0.24 -10.59 16.31
N VAL A 133 -0.25 -11.06 15.15
CA VAL A 133 -1.64 -11.51 14.93
C VAL A 133 -1.61 -12.96 14.46
N GLY A 134 -2.05 -13.88 15.28
CA GLY A 134 -1.82 -15.31 15.05
C GLY A 134 -0.33 -15.64 15.06
N ASN A 135 0.18 -16.20 13.97
CA ASN A 135 1.59 -16.56 13.80
C ASN A 135 2.39 -15.54 12.96
N PHE A 136 1.78 -14.44 12.58
CA PHE A 136 2.38 -13.44 11.69
C PHE A 136 2.60 -12.11 12.39
N LEU A 137 3.60 -11.35 11.95
CA LEU A 137 3.82 -9.96 12.34
C LEU A 137 3.19 -9.05 11.28
N PHE A 138 2.42 -8.07 11.74
CA PHE A 138 1.79 -7.06 10.89
C PHE A 138 2.13 -5.64 11.36
N PRO A 139 2.30 -4.69 10.45
CA PRO A 139 2.42 -3.30 10.83
C PRO A 139 1.08 -2.79 11.37
N THR A 140 1.07 -2.31 12.60
CA THR A 140 -0.15 -1.81 13.26
C THR A 140 -0.15 -0.31 13.45
N LYS A 141 1.00 0.36 13.23
CA LYS A 141 1.07 1.82 13.21
C LYS A 141 1.97 2.27 12.06
N ILE A 142 1.37 3.03 11.14
CA ILE A 142 2.05 3.58 9.97
C ILE A 142 1.85 5.09 9.94
N LYS A 143 2.93 5.81 9.65
CA LYS A 143 2.92 7.25 9.40
C LYS A 143 3.26 7.49 7.94
N THR A 144 2.32 8.06 7.19
CA THR A 144 2.52 8.44 5.78
C THR A 144 2.61 9.95 5.67
N THR A 145 3.66 10.44 5.02
CA THR A 145 3.94 11.86 4.84
C THR A 145 4.19 12.17 3.38
N ASN A 146 3.60 13.24 2.90
CA ASN A 146 3.94 13.89 1.65
C ASN A 146 4.06 15.42 1.88
N PRO A 147 4.40 16.25 0.87
CA PRO A 147 4.56 17.69 1.04
C PRO A 147 3.31 18.43 1.52
N MET A 148 2.11 17.85 1.34
CA MET A 148 0.84 18.51 1.66
C MET A 148 0.29 18.10 3.03
N PHE A 149 0.52 16.84 3.46
CA PHE A 149 -0.06 16.32 4.70
C PHE A 149 0.78 15.19 5.32
N THR A 150 0.45 14.92 6.57
CA THR A 150 0.90 13.73 7.30
C THR A 150 -0.31 13.01 7.85
N ILE A 151 -0.38 11.71 7.64
CA ILE A 151 -1.42 10.82 8.18
C ILE A 151 -0.74 9.81 9.10
N GLU A 152 -1.24 9.66 10.31
CA GLU A 152 -0.90 8.55 11.20
C GLU A 152 -2.07 7.58 11.26
N THR A 153 -1.81 6.33 10.95
CA THR A 153 -2.82 5.26 10.90
C THR A 153 -2.48 4.19 11.93
N GLU A 154 -3.46 3.83 12.73
CA GLU A 154 -3.41 2.66 13.61
C GLU A 154 -4.39 1.61 13.10
N TYR A 155 -3.88 0.39 12.91
CA TYR A 155 -4.66 -0.73 12.36
C TYR A 155 -5.06 -1.72 13.45
N THR A 156 -6.34 -2.13 13.42
CA THR A 156 -6.79 -3.37 14.05
C THR A 156 -6.90 -4.43 12.97
N ILE A 157 -6.13 -5.51 13.10
CA ILE A 157 -5.98 -6.52 12.06
C ILE A 157 -6.73 -7.79 12.46
N LYS A 158 -7.51 -8.31 11.52
CA LYS A 158 -8.15 -9.62 11.59
C LYS A 158 -7.70 -10.46 10.41
N ILE A 159 -7.40 -11.72 10.63
CA ILE A 159 -6.96 -12.66 9.61
C ILE A 159 -7.96 -13.81 9.46
N ASN A 160 -7.95 -14.43 8.27
CA ASN A 160 -8.81 -15.57 7.95
C ASN A 160 -10.32 -15.29 8.06
N GLU A 161 -10.75 -14.04 7.86
CA GLU A 161 -12.16 -13.72 7.68
C GLU A 161 -12.62 -14.10 6.27
N GLU A 162 -13.84 -14.64 6.16
CA GLU A 162 -14.47 -14.87 4.86
C GLU A 162 -14.85 -13.52 4.23
N LEU A 163 -14.35 -13.27 3.02
CA LEU A 163 -14.64 -12.07 2.27
C LEU A 163 -15.32 -12.44 0.95
N ASP A 164 -16.48 -11.84 0.68
CA ASP A 164 -17.15 -11.98 -0.61
C ASP A 164 -16.35 -11.30 -1.70
N ASP A 165 -16.25 -11.93 -2.88
CA ASP A 165 -15.47 -11.42 -3.99
C ASP A 165 -16.07 -10.14 -4.60
N SER A 166 -17.36 -9.91 -4.45
CA SER A 166 -18.05 -8.71 -4.95
C SER A 166 -17.55 -7.41 -4.33
N ILE A 167 -16.98 -7.45 -3.12
CA ILE A 167 -16.45 -6.26 -2.44
C ILE A 167 -15.16 -5.71 -3.08
N PHE A 168 -14.51 -6.48 -3.96
CA PHE A 168 -13.25 -6.09 -4.62
C PHE A 168 -13.44 -5.46 -6.00
N GLN A 169 -14.64 -5.02 -6.32
CA GLN A 169 -14.96 -4.28 -7.53
C GLN A 169 -16.07 -3.25 -7.24
N PRO A 170 -16.12 -2.14 -8.00
CA PRO A 170 -17.19 -1.16 -7.84
C PRO A 170 -18.55 -1.79 -8.07
N SER A 171 -19.54 -1.36 -7.30
CA SER A 171 -20.95 -1.68 -7.57
C SER A 171 -21.35 -1.11 -8.94
N LYS A 172 -22.08 -1.88 -9.70
CA LYS A 172 -22.63 -1.44 -11.01
C LYS A 172 -23.68 -0.35 -10.83
#